data_1230495e633e6ba22e5c759107497b0a
#
_entry.id   1230495e633e6ba22e5c759107497b0a
#
_cell.length_a   1.000
_cell.length_b   1.000
_cell.length_c   1.000
_cell.angle_alpha   90.00
_cell.angle_beta   90.00
_cell.angle_gamma   90.00
#
_symmetry.space_group_name_H-M   'P 1'
#
loop_
_entity.id
_entity.type
_entity.pdbx_description
1 polymer ?
#
loop_
_entity_poly.entity_id
_entity_poly.type
_entity_poly.pdbx_seq_one_letter_code
_entity_poly.pdbx_strand_id
1 'polypeptide(L)'
;MPTSSATELSPRDVFKDLPKEVRLRRLARISTAEAERLETTWRGWAARPSQELPGAAANPRTPDGSWVVWMPLAGRGWGKTRVGAETVRIWVKDFSLVNLIGATADDARDIMIEGESGILAVCPRDERPTYVPSKRRLEWPNGARSLIFTADEPERLRGKQHEKLWGDEIAAWRYAAAWDQASLGLRLGANPQALLTTTPRPTALMKTILADPTTLITRGSTYDNARNLAPAFLGKILTKYEGTRLGRQEISAEMLEDNPGALWTWAIIDGNRVEKMPDLAQIGVGVDPAVTSNADSDDTGIVIAGRDTQNPPHFYVFDDLTLKGSPLTWAAEAVRGYNLHEADRIVAEVNNGGDLVETVIRGVDVNVSYASVHATRGKAIRAEPIAALYEQGRVHHVGAFKELEDEMTSFDPAVPGKSPDRMDALVWVLTWLSSEMDGSGIFEFYRQEAERLRKLKEEGKG
;
A
#
# COMPACT_ATOMS: atom_id res chain seq x y z
N MET A 1 12.31 -7.95 9.32
CA MET A 1 12.89 -7.72 7.97
C MET A 1 11.84 -8.17 6.97
N PRO A 2 11.35 -7.34 6.07
CA PRO A 2 10.55 -7.83 4.97
C PRO A 2 11.48 -8.73 4.16
N THR A 3 11.07 -9.97 3.96
CA THR A 3 11.70 -10.86 2.98
C THR A 3 11.70 -10.11 1.66
N SER A 4 12.89 -9.70 1.21
CA SER A 4 13.14 -9.23 -0.14
C SER A 4 12.49 -10.26 -1.07
N SER A 5 11.30 -9.96 -1.59
CA SER A 5 10.74 -10.74 -2.67
C SER A 5 11.75 -10.60 -3.81
N ALA A 6 12.42 -11.69 -4.13
CA ALA A 6 13.34 -11.70 -5.26
C ALA A 6 12.56 -11.17 -6.46
N THR A 7 12.99 -10.05 -7.03
CA THR A 7 12.34 -9.41 -8.17
C THR A 7 12.21 -10.45 -9.28
N GLU A 8 10.98 -10.84 -9.60
CA GLU A 8 10.73 -11.80 -10.67
C GLU A 8 11.20 -11.19 -11.99
N LEU A 9 12.11 -11.88 -12.66
CA LEU A 9 12.64 -11.44 -13.94
C LEU A 9 12.03 -12.27 -15.07
N SER A 10 11.65 -11.61 -16.15
CA SER A 10 11.33 -12.31 -17.39
C SER A 10 12.62 -12.89 -18.03
N PRO A 11 12.52 -13.95 -18.83
CA PRO A 11 13.67 -14.43 -19.63
C PRO A 11 14.30 -13.33 -20.48
N ARG A 12 13.51 -12.37 -20.97
CA ARG A 12 13.99 -11.18 -21.68
C ARG A 12 14.83 -10.27 -20.79
N ASP A 13 14.45 -10.09 -19.54
CA ASP A 13 15.21 -9.27 -18.61
C ASP A 13 16.53 -9.96 -18.23
N VAL A 14 16.49 -11.27 -18.00
CA VAL A 14 17.70 -12.08 -17.78
C VAL A 14 18.64 -11.99 -19.00
N PHE A 15 18.08 -12.03 -20.22
CA PHE A 15 18.87 -11.89 -21.45
C PHE A 15 19.52 -10.50 -21.55
N LYS A 16 18.83 -9.42 -21.16
CA LYS A 16 19.37 -8.06 -21.13
C LYS A 16 20.55 -7.89 -20.15
N ASP A 17 20.59 -8.68 -19.09
CA ASP A 17 21.67 -8.64 -18.09
C ASP A 17 22.94 -9.36 -18.52
N LEU A 18 22.88 -10.17 -19.56
CA LEU A 18 24.07 -10.84 -20.07
C LEU A 18 25.10 -9.82 -20.59
N PRO A 19 26.40 -10.10 -20.45
CA PRO A 19 27.45 -9.27 -21.05
C PRO A 19 27.18 -9.02 -22.54
N LYS A 20 27.47 -7.79 -23.00
CA LYS A 20 27.19 -7.36 -24.38
C LYS A 20 27.68 -8.37 -25.43
N GLU A 21 28.87 -8.91 -25.24
CA GLU A 21 29.46 -9.89 -26.16
C GLU A 21 28.65 -11.20 -26.23
N VAL A 22 28.17 -11.68 -25.08
CA VAL A 22 27.33 -12.88 -24.98
C VAL A 22 25.99 -12.64 -25.67
N ARG A 23 25.39 -11.47 -25.46
CA ARG A 23 24.14 -11.09 -26.13
C ARG A 23 24.32 -11.07 -27.66
N LEU A 24 25.35 -10.39 -28.11
CA LEU A 24 25.64 -10.30 -29.56
C LEU A 24 25.90 -11.67 -30.20
N ARG A 25 26.63 -12.57 -29.52
CA ARG A 25 26.83 -13.95 -29.99
C ARG A 25 25.52 -14.74 -30.08
N ARG A 26 24.59 -14.55 -29.12
CA ARG A 26 23.29 -15.21 -29.17
C ARG A 26 22.41 -14.64 -30.26
N LEU A 27 22.35 -13.30 -30.39
CA LEU A 27 21.59 -12.64 -31.46
C LEU A 27 22.08 -12.97 -32.86
N ALA A 28 23.38 -13.11 -33.04
CA ALA A 28 23.95 -13.52 -34.33
C ALA A 28 23.58 -14.94 -34.78
N ARG A 29 22.98 -15.76 -33.89
CA ARG A 29 22.55 -17.13 -34.19
C ARG A 29 21.06 -17.25 -34.53
N ILE A 30 20.29 -16.17 -34.35
CA ILE A 30 18.87 -16.15 -34.70
C ILE A 30 18.67 -15.46 -36.04
N SER A 31 17.69 -15.93 -36.80
CA SER A 31 17.27 -15.27 -38.04
C SER A 31 16.51 -13.97 -37.75
N THR A 32 16.40 -13.10 -38.76
CA THR A 32 15.58 -11.88 -38.68
C THR A 32 14.13 -12.21 -38.30
N ALA A 33 13.57 -13.28 -38.87
CA ALA A 33 12.20 -13.72 -38.54
C ALA A 33 12.05 -14.21 -37.10
N GLU A 34 13.06 -14.85 -36.52
CA GLU A 34 13.07 -15.21 -35.11
C GLU A 34 13.22 -14.00 -34.23
N ALA A 35 14.04 -13.01 -34.60
CA ALA A 35 14.17 -11.74 -33.85
C ALA A 35 12.83 -10.99 -33.82
N GLU A 36 12.14 -10.85 -34.96
CA GLU A 36 10.81 -10.24 -35.06
C GLU A 36 9.76 -10.99 -34.21
N ARG A 37 9.83 -12.33 -34.20
CA ARG A 37 8.97 -13.14 -33.33
C ARG A 37 9.23 -12.86 -31.84
N LEU A 38 10.49 -12.76 -31.43
CA LEU A 38 10.83 -12.49 -30.03
C LEU A 38 10.30 -11.12 -29.56
N GLU A 39 10.25 -10.11 -30.44
CA GLU A 39 9.70 -8.79 -30.09
C GLU A 39 8.23 -8.87 -29.66
N THR A 40 7.46 -9.79 -30.25
CA THR A 40 6.03 -10.00 -29.95
C THR A 40 5.75 -11.23 -29.09
N THR A 41 6.79 -11.98 -28.66
CA THR A 41 6.62 -13.15 -27.82
C THR A 41 6.42 -12.70 -26.37
N TRP A 42 5.24 -13.01 -25.83
CA TRP A 42 4.86 -12.69 -24.46
C TRP A 42 5.22 -13.82 -23.51
N ARG A 43 4.53 -14.95 -23.63
CA ARG A 43 4.72 -16.11 -22.75
C ARG A 43 6.09 -16.74 -22.93
N GLY A 44 6.77 -16.98 -21.81
CA GLY A 44 8.09 -17.59 -21.81
C GLY A 44 9.23 -16.69 -22.32
N TRP A 45 8.97 -15.42 -22.65
CA TRP A 45 9.99 -14.46 -23.05
C TRP A 45 9.83 -13.09 -22.37
N ALA A 46 8.81 -12.32 -22.70
CA ALA A 46 8.65 -10.95 -22.21
C ALA A 46 7.85 -10.88 -20.88
N ALA A 47 6.95 -11.83 -20.65
CA ALA A 47 6.18 -11.92 -19.42
C ALA A 47 7.05 -12.36 -18.24
N ARG A 48 6.83 -11.76 -17.09
CA ARG A 48 7.23 -12.33 -15.79
C ARG A 48 6.23 -13.43 -15.40
N PRO A 49 6.59 -14.42 -14.57
CA PRO A 49 5.68 -15.48 -14.12
C PRO A 49 4.34 -14.95 -13.58
N SER A 50 4.37 -13.87 -12.78
CA SER A 50 3.17 -13.21 -12.23
C SER A 50 2.27 -12.52 -13.28
N GLN A 51 2.76 -12.34 -14.51
CA GLN A 51 2.04 -11.71 -15.63
C GLN A 51 1.48 -12.74 -16.63
N GLU A 52 1.86 -13.99 -16.51
CA GLU A 52 1.34 -15.03 -17.39
C GLU A 52 -0.09 -15.41 -17.00
N LEU A 53 -0.91 -15.71 -18.01
CA LEU A 53 -2.29 -16.19 -17.80
C LEU A 53 -2.26 -17.43 -16.90
N PRO A 54 -2.93 -17.42 -15.74
CA PRO A 54 -2.92 -18.54 -14.80
C PRO A 54 -3.51 -19.81 -15.41
N GLY A 55 -2.99 -20.95 -14.96
CA GLY A 55 -3.56 -22.26 -15.31
C GLY A 55 -4.96 -22.44 -14.74
N ALA A 56 -5.70 -23.41 -15.26
CA ALA A 56 -7.09 -23.66 -14.86
C ALA A 56 -7.25 -24.03 -13.39
N ALA A 57 -6.24 -24.61 -12.75
CA ALA A 57 -6.23 -25.01 -11.35
C ALA A 57 -5.24 -24.18 -10.51
N ALA A 58 -5.20 -22.87 -10.73
CA ALA A 58 -4.22 -21.98 -10.08
C ALA A 58 -4.74 -21.28 -8.82
N ASN A 59 -6.03 -21.38 -8.50
CA ASN A 59 -6.64 -20.66 -7.38
C ASN A 59 -6.58 -21.48 -6.07
N PRO A 60 -5.76 -21.08 -5.10
CA PRO A 60 -5.67 -21.80 -3.83
C PRO A 60 -6.91 -21.64 -2.93
N ARG A 61 -7.84 -20.74 -3.29
CA ARG A 61 -9.05 -20.43 -2.51
C ARG A 61 -10.23 -21.33 -2.87
N THR A 62 -10.14 -22.11 -3.94
CA THR A 62 -11.18 -23.08 -4.37
C THR A 62 -10.64 -24.51 -4.26
N PRO A 63 -11.49 -25.49 -3.94
CA PRO A 63 -11.05 -26.89 -3.72
C PRO A 63 -10.40 -27.54 -4.95
N ASP A 64 -10.86 -27.19 -6.14
CA ASP A 64 -10.40 -27.70 -7.45
C ASP A 64 -9.37 -26.79 -8.14
N GLY A 65 -9.02 -25.67 -7.48
CA GLY A 65 -8.13 -24.67 -8.04
C GLY A 65 -8.77 -23.78 -9.10
N SER A 66 -10.06 -23.93 -9.40
CA SER A 66 -10.76 -23.17 -10.44
C SER A 66 -10.88 -21.68 -10.09
N TRP A 67 -10.99 -20.84 -11.14
CA TRP A 67 -11.20 -19.40 -10.98
C TRP A 67 -12.12 -18.86 -12.07
N VAL A 68 -12.90 -17.85 -11.71
CA VAL A 68 -13.76 -17.10 -12.64
C VAL A 68 -13.16 -15.74 -12.95
N VAL A 69 -12.60 -15.10 -11.95
CA VAL A 69 -11.94 -13.79 -12.08
C VAL A 69 -10.46 -13.93 -11.77
N TRP A 70 -9.60 -13.44 -12.65
CA TRP A 70 -8.19 -13.20 -12.35
C TRP A 70 -7.98 -11.71 -12.12
N MET A 71 -7.44 -11.36 -10.95
CA MET A 71 -7.18 -9.98 -10.56
C MET A 71 -5.71 -9.77 -10.18
N PRO A 72 -4.87 -9.32 -11.11
CA PRO A 72 -3.53 -8.85 -10.78
C PRO A 72 -3.61 -7.48 -10.09
N LEU A 73 -3.47 -7.45 -8.77
CA LEU A 73 -3.29 -6.24 -7.99
C LEU A 73 -1.85 -5.78 -8.14
N ALA A 74 -1.64 -4.70 -8.88
CA ALA A 74 -0.28 -4.32 -9.22
C ALA A 74 -0.08 -2.80 -9.20
N GLY A 75 1.15 -2.40 -8.82
CA GLY A 75 1.56 -1.01 -8.77
C GLY A 75 1.60 -0.34 -10.15
N ARG A 76 1.74 0.97 -10.14
CA ARG A 76 1.87 1.78 -11.36
C ARG A 76 3.12 1.38 -12.14
N GLY A 77 2.99 1.22 -13.45
CA GLY A 77 4.11 0.84 -14.31
C GLY A 77 4.48 -0.65 -14.26
N TRP A 78 3.78 -1.49 -13.48
CA TRP A 78 4.01 -2.96 -13.47
C TRP A 78 3.70 -3.63 -14.81
N GLY A 79 2.83 -3.05 -15.63
CA GLY A 79 2.45 -3.57 -16.94
C GLY A 79 1.05 -4.18 -16.99
N LYS A 80 0.11 -3.70 -16.18
CA LYS A 80 -1.29 -4.17 -16.13
C LYS A 80 -1.98 -4.16 -17.50
N THR A 81 -1.91 -3.04 -18.21
CA THR A 81 -2.50 -2.90 -19.56
C THR A 81 -1.88 -3.88 -20.55
N ARG A 82 -0.55 -4.09 -20.47
CA ARG A 82 0.12 -5.09 -21.32
C ARG A 82 -0.38 -6.50 -21.02
N VAL A 83 -0.54 -6.86 -19.75
CA VAL A 83 -1.12 -8.16 -19.34
C VAL A 83 -2.53 -8.31 -19.90
N GLY A 84 -3.37 -7.26 -19.82
CA GLY A 84 -4.71 -7.25 -20.38
C GLY A 84 -4.72 -7.53 -21.87
N ALA A 85 -3.96 -6.76 -22.63
CA ALA A 85 -3.88 -6.87 -24.08
C ALA A 85 -3.35 -8.24 -24.54
N GLU A 86 -2.30 -8.76 -23.89
CA GLU A 86 -1.74 -10.08 -24.23
C GLU A 86 -2.68 -11.23 -23.81
N THR A 87 -3.42 -11.09 -22.72
CA THR A 87 -4.43 -12.07 -22.32
C THR A 87 -5.57 -12.13 -23.32
N VAL A 88 -6.05 -10.98 -23.78
CA VAL A 88 -7.06 -10.94 -24.88
C VAL A 88 -6.52 -11.60 -26.13
N ARG A 89 -5.28 -11.31 -26.53
CA ARG A 89 -4.61 -11.94 -27.68
C ARG A 89 -4.50 -13.47 -27.55
N ILE A 90 -4.27 -13.98 -26.34
CA ILE A 90 -4.27 -15.42 -26.05
C ILE A 90 -5.68 -15.98 -26.20
N TRP A 91 -6.67 -15.36 -25.55
CA TRP A 91 -8.03 -15.84 -25.51
C TRP A 91 -8.71 -15.89 -26.88
N VAL A 92 -8.50 -14.90 -27.73
CA VAL A 92 -9.15 -14.88 -29.07
C VAL A 92 -8.70 -16.00 -29.98
N LYS A 93 -7.63 -16.75 -29.65
CA LYS A 93 -7.22 -17.93 -30.42
C LYS A 93 -8.22 -19.08 -30.28
N ASP A 94 -8.87 -19.19 -29.11
CA ASP A 94 -9.76 -20.29 -28.74
C ASP A 94 -11.21 -19.85 -28.53
N PHE A 95 -11.45 -18.55 -28.33
CA PHE A 95 -12.76 -17.99 -28.00
C PHE A 95 -13.20 -16.95 -29.03
N SER A 96 -14.48 -17.03 -29.40
CA SER A 96 -15.04 -16.19 -30.46
C SER A 96 -15.47 -14.79 -29.97
N LEU A 97 -15.74 -14.65 -28.66
CA LEU A 97 -16.26 -13.40 -28.08
C LEU A 97 -15.50 -13.03 -26.80
N VAL A 98 -14.47 -12.24 -26.98
CA VAL A 98 -13.60 -11.72 -25.90
C VAL A 98 -13.82 -10.22 -25.77
N ASN A 99 -14.62 -9.79 -24.79
CA ASN A 99 -15.06 -8.40 -24.69
C ASN A 99 -14.17 -7.54 -23.78
N LEU A 100 -14.27 -6.20 -23.95
CA LEU A 100 -13.46 -5.21 -23.25
C LEU A 100 -14.37 -4.24 -22.53
N ILE A 101 -13.99 -3.85 -21.29
CA ILE A 101 -14.65 -2.78 -20.53
C ILE A 101 -13.58 -1.82 -20.01
N GLY A 102 -13.53 -0.59 -20.51
CA GLY A 102 -12.75 0.50 -19.96
C GLY A 102 -13.54 1.30 -18.93
N ALA A 103 -12.86 2.09 -18.11
CA ALA A 103 -13.55 2.99 -17.18
C ALA A 103 -14.42 4.01 -17.96
N THR A 104 -13.85 4.60 -19.00
CA THR A 104 -14.52 5.52 -19.95
C THR A 104 -14.30 5.07 -21.40
N ALA A 105 -14.96 5.74 -22.34
CA ALA A 105 -14.80 5.47 -23.78
C ALA A 105 -13.38 5.84 -24.27
N ASP A 106 -12.83 6.91 -23.74
CA ASP A 106 -11.47 7.35 -24.08
C ASP A 106 -10.43 6.38 -23.51
N ASP A 107 -10.58 5.92 -22.26
CA ASP A 107 -9.70 4.91 -21.69
C ASP A 107 -9.71 3.61 -22.51
N ALA A 108 -10.90 3.16 -22.91
CA ALA A 108 -11.02 1.95 -23.74
C ALA A 108 -10.30 2.12 -25.08
N ARG A 109 -10.42 3.29 -25.72
CA ARG A 109 -9.73 3.58 -27.01
C ARG A 109 -8.24 3.81 -26.82
N ASP A 110 -7.89 4.81 -26.00
CA ASP A 110 -6.54 5.38 -25.96
C ASP A 110 -5.56 4.54 -25.14
N ILE A 111 -6.08 3.71 -24.22
CA ILE A 111 -5.25 2.86 -23.35
C ILE A 111 -5.33 1.40 -23.77
N MET A 112 -6.56 0.82 -23.81
CA MET A 112 -6.70 -0.62 -24.03
C MET A 112 -6.47 -1.04 -25.48
N ILE A 113 -6.82 -0.18 -26.46
CA ILE A 113 -6.77 -0.50 -27.89
C ILE A 113 -5.54 0.10 -28.56
N GLU A 114 -5.43 1.44 -28.61
CA GLU A 114 -4.46 2.20 -29.38
C GLU A 114 -3.20 2.55 -28.59
N GLY A 115 -3.20 2.40 -27.25
CA GLY A 115 -2.08 2.75 -26.39
C GLY A 115 -0.81 1.94 -26.66
N GLU A 116 0.34 2.42 -26.19
CA GLU A 116 1.67 1.78 -26.38
C GLU A 116 1.73 0.32 -25.89
N SER A 117 0.92 -0.02 -24.89
CA SER A 117 0.76 -1.38 -24.35
C SER A 117 -0.62 -1.97 -24.68
N GLY A 118 -1.39 -1.31 -25.54
CA GLY A 118 -2.72 -1.72 -25.97
C GLY A 118 -2.71 -2.83 -27.00
N ILE A 119 -3.90 -3.31 -27.34
CA ILE A 119 -4.08 -4.49 -28.21
C ILE A 119 -3.41 -4.32 -29.57
N LEU A 120 -3.55 -3.15 -30.21
CA LEU A 120 -2.96 -2.95 -31.54
C LEU A 120 -1.43 -2.92 -31.53
N ALA A 121 -0.84 -2.45 -30.41
CA ALA A 121 0.61 -2.39 -30.27
C ALA A 121 1.25 -3.75 -29.95
N VAL A 122 0.55 -4.60 -29.18
CA VAL A 122 1.11 -5.91 -28.75
C VAL A 122 0.96 -6.99 -29.81
N CYS A 123 -0.01 -6.85 -30.73
CA CYS A 123 -0.27 -7.86 -31.76
C CYS A 123 0.73 -7.78 -32.91
N PRO A 124 1.36 -8.90 -33.32
CA PRO A 124 2.07 -8.98 -34.59
C PRO A 124 1.11 -8.69 -35.73
N ARG A 125 1.68 -8.37 -36.91
CA ARG A 125 0.88 -7.91 -38.06
C ARG A 125 -0.16 -8.91 -38.53
N ASP A 126 0.14 -10.18 -38.48
CA ASP A 126 -0.72 -11.29 -38.88
C ASP A 126 -1.82 -11.64 -37.89
N GLU A 127 -1.65 -11.28 -36.59
CA GLU A 127 -2.66 -11.48 -35.55
C GLU A 127 -3.44 -10.18 -35.23
N ARG A 128 -3.03 -9.04 -35.79
CA ARG A 128 -3.56 -7.72 -35.43
C ARG A 128 -5.02 -7.55 -35.86
N PRO A 129 -5.92 -7.22 -34.93
CA PRO A 129 -7.33 -7.00 -35.27
C PRO A 129 -7.52 -5.65 -35.97
N THR A 130 -8.63 -5.56 -36.71
CA THR A 130 -9.14 -4.29 -37.24
C THR A 130 -10.03 -3.63 -36.20
N TYR A 131 -9.70 -2.41 -35.79
CA TYR A 131 -10.56 -1.61 -34.94
C TYR A 131 -11.63 -0.90 -35.77
N VAL A 132 -12.90 -1.09 -35.43
CA VAL A 132 -14.08 -0.47 -36.07
C VAL A 132 -14.77 0.44 -35.05
N PRO A 133 -14.35 1.72 -34.93
CA PRO A 133 -14.86 2.65 -33.91
C PRO A 133 -16.39 2.82 -33.96
N SER A 134 -16.97 2.96 -35.16
CA SER A 134 -18.40 3.15 -35.35
C SER A 134 -19.27 2.00 -34.82
N LYS A 135 -18.69 0.80 -34.73
CA LYS A 135 -19.34 -0.40 -34.18
C LYS A 135 -18.87 -0.74 -32.78
N ARG A 136 -17.94 0.06 -32.22
CA ARG A 136 -17.30 -0.20 -30.93
C ARG A 136 -16.83 -1.65 -30.80
N ARG A 137 -16.02 -2.13 -31.76
CA ARG A 137 -15.50 -3.52 -31.74
C ARG A 137 -14.15 -3.67 -32.43
N LEU A 138 -13.46 -4.72 -32.04
CA LEU A 138 -12.32 -5.27 -32.77
C LEU A 138 -12.79 -6.50 -33.57
N GLU A 139 -12.31 -6.63 -34.80
CA GLU A 139 -12.51 -7.76 -35.67
C GLU A 139 -11.16 -8.45 -35.88
N TRP A 140 -11.05 -9.69 -35.40
CA TRP A 140 -9.82 -10.45 -35.44
C TRP A 140 -9.67 -11.24 -36.76
N PRO A 141 -8.43 -11.48 -37.23
CA PRO A 141 -8.22 -12.20 -38.50
C PRO A 141 -8.83 -13.62 -38.53
N ASN A 142 -8.94 -14.27 -37.36
CA ASN A 142 -9.54 -15.60 -37.21
C ASN A 142 -11.07 -15.59 -37.13
N GLY A 143 -11.70 -14.42 -37.24
CA GLY A 143 -13.16 -14.23 -37.12
C GLY A 143 -13.68 -14.00 -35.72
N ALA A 144 -12.85 -14.04 -34.67
CA ALA A 144 -13.24 -13.65 -33.33
C ALA A 144 -13.57 -12.14 -33.26
N ARG A 145 -14.30 -11.75 -32.24
CA ARG A 145 -14.72 -10.35 -32.02
C ARG A 145 -14.52 -9.94 -30.58
N SER A 146 -14.16 -8.67 -30.39
CA SER A 146 -14.16 -8.05 -29.08
C SER A 146 -15.08 -6.82 -29.11
N LEU A 147 -16.20 -6.89 -28.41
CA LEU A 147 -17.08 -5.73 -28.22
C LEU A 147 -16.50 -4.85 -27.12
N ILE A 148 -16.62 -3.54 -27.29
CA ILE A 148 -16.05 -2.54 -26.41
C ILE A 148 -17.16 -1.83 -25.66
N PHE A 149 -17.07 -1.87 -24.34
CA PHE A 149 -18.03 -1.25 -23.41
C PHE A 149 -17.28 -0.30 -22.48
N THR A 150 -18.06 0.49 -21.74
CA THR A 150 -17.54 1.42 -20.74
C THR A 150 -18.30 1.26 -19.43
N ALA A 151 -17.62 1.48 -18.31
CA ALA A 151 -18.23 1.31 -17.00
C ALA A 151 -19.11 2.50 -16.59
N ASP A 152 -19.01 3.61 -17.27
CA ASP A 152 -19.86 4.80 -17.10
C ASP A 152 -21.25 4.65 -17.80
N GLU A 153 -21.41 3.63 -18.67
CA GLU A 153 -22.66 3.30 -19.33
C GLU A 153 -23.15 1.86 -18.97
N PRO A 154 -23.47 1.54 -17.69
CA PRO A 154 -23.81 0.18 -17.23
C PRO A 154 -24.98 -0.47 -18.01
N GLU A 155 -25.97 0.32 -18.41
CA GLU A 155 -27.12 -0.17 -19.14
C GLU A 155 -26.77 -0.75 -20.53
N ARG A 156 -25.66 -0.36 -21.11
CA ARG A 156 -25.18 -0.97 -22.37
C ARG A 156 -24.63 -2.37 -22.21
N LEU A 157 -24.24 -2.77 -20.99
CA LEU A 157 -23.82 -4.12 -20.65
C LEU A 157 -25.00 -5.05 -20.44
N ARG A 158 -26.18 -4.50 -20.16
CA ARG A 158 -27.39 -5.28 -19.91
C ARG A 158 -27.75 -6.18 -21.09
N GLY A 159 -27.92 -7.48 -20.81
CA GLY A 159 -28.24 -8.48 -21.81
C GLY A 159 -27.07 -8.86 -22.74
N LYS A 160 -25.90 -8.29 -22.56
CA LYS A 160 -24.70 -8.71 -23.32
C LYS A 160 -24.14 -9.99 -22.71
N GLN A 161 -23.44 -10.76 -23.55
CA GLN A 161 -22.86 -12.02 -23.15
C GLN A 161 -21.36 -12.03 -23.47
N HIS A 162 -20.59 -12.73 -22.64
CA HIS A 162 -19.14 -12.83 -22.74
C HIS A 162 -18.70 -14.27 -22.56
N GLU A 163 -17.78 -14.75 -23.44
CA GLU A 163 -16.99 -15.96 -23.18
C GLU A 163 -15.81 -15.62 -22.29
N LYS A 164 -15.14 -14.52 -22.64
CA LYS A 164 -14.03 -13.93 -21.88
C LYS A 164 -14.23 -12.43 -21.80
N LEU A 165 -13.68 -11.82 -20.76
CA LEU A 165 -13.82 -10.39 -20.48
C LEU A 165 -12.51 -9.82 -19.93
N TRP A 166 -12.09 -8.66 -20.42
CA TRP A 166 -11.07 -7.84 -19.79
C TRP A 166 -11.70 -6.51 -19.34
N GLY A 167 -11.72 -6.28 -18.01
CA GLY A 167 -12.07 -4.99 -17.40
C GLY A 167 -10.81 -4.28 -16.93
N ASP A 168 -10.56 -3.06 -17.41
CA ASP A 168 -9.40 -2.28 -17.02
C ASP A 168 -9.74 -1.22 -15.98
N GLU A 169 -8.81 -0.99 -15.04
CA GLU A 169 -8.88 -0.04 -13.92
C GLU A 169 -10.21 -0.10 -13.14
N ILE A 170 -10.63 -1.32 -12.75
CA ILE A 170 -11.95 -1.56 -12.12
C ILE A 170 -12.15 -0.75 -10.83
N ALA A 171 -11.09 -0.43 -10.08
CA ALA A 171 -11.19 0.43 -8.90
C ALA A 171 -11.54 1.89 -9.22
N ALA A 172 -11.42 2.31 -10.48
CA ALA A 172 -11.81 3.63 -10.97
C ALA A 172 -13.24 3.67 -11.54
N TRP A 173 -13.93 2.52 -11.65
CA TRP A 173 -15.29 2.48 -12.20
C TRP A 173 -16.26 3.23 -11.32
N ARG A 174 -16.94 4.18 -11.93
CA ARG A 174 -17.89 5.06 -11.23
C ARG A 174 -19.11 4.31 -10.69
N TYR A 175 -19.58 3.30 -11.42
CA TYR A 175 -20.80 2.55 -11.08
C TYR A 175 -20.49 1.06 -10.89
N ALA A 176 -20.69 0.55 -9.69
CA ALA A 176 -20.56 -0.88 -9.40
C ALA A 176 -21.50 -1.75 -10.26
N ALA A 177 -22.67 -1.20 -10.64
CA ALA A 177 -23.63 -1.84 -11.54
C ALA A 177 -23.01 -2.28 -12.89
N ALA A 178 -21.94 -1.64 -13.34
CA ALA A 178 -21.23 -2.08 -14.55
C ALA A 178 -20.63 -3.48 -14.38
N TRP A 179 -20.03 -3.76 -13.22
CA TRP A 179 -19.55 -5.10 -12.90
C TRP A 179 -20.69 -6.10 -12.70
N ASP A 180 -21.78 -5.71 -12.04
CA ASP A 180 -22.94 -6.59 -11.84
C ASP A 180 -23.51 -7.04 -13.20
N GLN A 181 -23.68 -6.12 -14.15
CA GLN A 181 -24.15 -6.46 -15.49
C GLN A 181 -23.14 -7.30 -16.28
N ALA A 182 -21.86 -7.00 -16.17
CA ALA A 182 -20.79 -7.74 -16.85
C ALA A 182 -20.68 -9.18 -16.31
N SER A 183 -20.70 -9.37 -15.00
CA SER A 183 -20.61 -10.68 -14.35
C SER A 183 -21.80 -11.56 -14.68
N LEU A 184 -23.03 -11.01 -14.70
CA LEU A 184 -24.23 -11.71 -15.18
C LEU A 184 -24.14 -12.11 -16.66
N GLY A 185 -23.42 -11.33 -17.46
CA GLY A 185 -23.15 -11.60 -18.87
C GLY A 185 -22.05 -12.65 -19.11
N LEU A 186 -21.22 -12.96 -18.12
CA LEU A 186 -20.11 -13.91 -18.22
C LEU A 186 -20.63 -15.36 -18.12
N ARG A 187 -21.24 -15.85 -19.20
CA ARG A 187 -22.01 -17.12 -19.22
C ARG A 187 -21.96 -17.88 -20.52
N LEU A 188 -21.13 -17.47 -21.48
CA LEU A 188 -20.97 -18.20 -22.74
C LEU A 188 -19.80 -19.17 -22.65
N GLY A 189 -19.94 -20.28 -23.39
CA GLY A 189 -18.89 -21.31 -23.46
C GLY A 189 -18.79 -22.17 -22.19
N ALA A 190 -17.82 -23.06 -22.20
CA ALA A 190 -17.60 -24.02 -21.11
C ALA A 190 -16.83 -23.43 -19.91
N ASN A 191 -16.11 -22.34 -20.13
CA ASN A 191 -15.24 -21.74 -19.11
C ASN A 191 -15.23 -20.20 -19.22
N PRO A 192 -16.33 -19.52 -18.83
CA PRO A 192 -16.40 -18.07 -18.84
C PRO A 192 -15.47 -17.49 -17.76
N GLN A 193 -14.60 -16.54 -18.14
CA GLN A 193 -13.62 -15.95 -17.23
C GLN A 193 -13.40 -14.47 -17.53
N ALA A 194 -13.07 -13.71 -16.48
CA ALA A 194 -12.71 -12.32 -16.56
C ALA A 194 -11.28 -12.08 -16.05
N LEU A 195 -10.56 -11.18 -16.70
CA LEU A 195 -9.38 -10.51 -16.19
C LEU A 195 -9.78 -9.10 -15.74
N LEU A 196 -9.48 -8.74 -14.51
CA LEU A 196 -9.73 -7.39 -13.98
C LEU A 196 -8.41 -6.77 -13.55
N THR A 197 -7.97 -5.77 -14.28
CA THR A 197 -6.73 -5.04 -13.98
C THR A 197 -7.03 -3.78 -13.19
N THR A 198 -6.22 -3.49 -12.17
CA THR A 198 -6.34 -2.24 -11.41
C THR A 198 -5.13 -1.97 -10.52
N THR A 199 -4.94 -0.71 -10.15
CA THR A 199 -4.20 -0.32 -8.95
C THR A 199 -5.17 -0.41 -7.77
N PRO A 200 -4.80 -1.04 -6.63
CA PRO A 200 -5.73 -1.26 -5.54
C PRO A 200 -6.23 0.05 -4.93
N ARG A 201 -7.56 0.11 -4.73
CA ARG A 201 -8.23 1.17 -3.95
C ARG A 201 -9.32 0.50 -3.11
N PRO A 202 -9.54 0.90 -1.86
CA PRO A 202 -10.48 0.26 -0.94
C PRO A 202 -11.94 0.63 -1.23
N THR A 203 -12.39 0.49 -2.50
CA THR A 203 -13.79 0.72 -2.88
C THR A 203 -14.66 -0.48 -2.48
N ALA A 204 -15.96 -0.24 -2.26
CA ALA A 204 -16.91 -1.31 -1.94
C ALA A 204 -16.93 -2.40 -3.03
N LEU A 205 -16.85 -2.00 -4.31
CA LEU A 205 -16.75 -2.92 -5.45
C LEU A 205 -15.52 -3.83 -5.35
N MET A 206 -14.35 -3.25 -5.06
CA MET A 206 -13.11 -4.00 -4.89
C MET A 206 -13.19 -5.01 -3.74
N LYS A 207 -13.75 -4.59 -2.59
CA LYS A 207 -13.95 -5.47 -1.44
C LYS A 207 -14.82 -6.68 -1.79
N THR A 208 -15.95 -6.45 -2.49
CA THR A 208 -16.85 -7.51 -2.94
C THR A 208 -16.14 -8.50 -3.87
N ILE A 209 -15.42 -8.03 -4.87
CA ILE A 209 -14.71 -8.90 -5.83
C ILE A 209 -13.59 -9.69 -5.15
N LEU A 210 -12.82 -9.05 -4.26
CA LEU A 210 -11.73 -9.71 -3.54
C LEU A 210 -12.22 -10.73 -2.51
N ALA A 211 -13.42 -10.54 -1.95
CA ALA A 211 -14.04 -11.48 -1.02
C ALA A 211 -14.51 -12.77 -1.71
N ASP A 212 -14.86 -12.72 -3.01
CA ASP A 212 -15.28 -13.88 -3.77
C ASP A 212 -14.16 -14.94 -3.85
N PRO A 213 -14.39 -16.18 -3.38
CA PRO A 213 -13.39 -17.24 -3.42
C PRO A 213 -12.98 -17.63 -4.84
N THR A 214 -13.83 -17.41 -5.86
CA THR A 214 -13.51 -17.69 -7.26
C THR A 214 -12.63 -16.62 -7.90
N THR A 215 -12.28 -15.56 -7.19
CA THR A 215 -11.31 -14.56 -7.61
C THR A 215 -9.89 -15.01 -7.30
N LEU A 216 -9.11 -15.29 -8.32
CA LEU A 216 -7.66 -15.53 -8.22
C LEU A 216 -6.94 -14.20 -8.14
N ILE A 217 -6.24 -13.97 -7.06
CA ILE A 217 -5.49 -12.73 -6.81
C ILE A 217 -4.01 -13.00 -7.04
N THR A 218 -3.38 -12.24 -7.93
CA THR A 218 -1.92 -12.16 -8.04
C THR A 218 -1.46 -10.75 -7.68
N ARG A 219 -0.20 -10.59 -7.26
CA ARG A 219 0.33 -9.30 -6.81
C ARG A 219 1.60 -8.96 -7.56
N GLY A 220 1.83 -7.66 -7.73
CA GLY A 220 3.05 -7.16 -8.33
C GLY A 220 3.31 -5.70 -7.97
N SER A 221 4.57 -5.35 -7.82
CA SER A 221 5.02 -3.99 -7.50
C SER A 221 5.57 -3.26 -8.72
N THR A 222 5.66 -1.95 -8.64
CA THR A 222 6.40 -1.13 -9.61
C THR A 222 7.85 -1.60 -9.77
N TYR A 223 8.45 -2.06 -8.66
CA TYR A 223 9.85 -2.53 -8.64
C TYR A 223 10.08 -3.74 -9.55
N ASP A 224 9.10 -4.62 -9.69
CA ASP A 224 9.21 -5.81 -10.56
C ASP A 224 9.47 -5.42 -12.01
N ASN A 225 9.04 -4.23 -12.42
CA ASN A 225 9.22 -3.70 -13.78
C ASN A 225 10.25 -2.56 -13.87
N ALA A 226 11.01 -2.29 -12.82
CA ALA A 226 11.94 -1.14 -12.74
C ALA A 226 12.88 -1.04 -13.96
N ARG A 227 13.34 -2.18 -14.50
CA ARG A 227 14.25 -2.24 -15.65
C ARG A 227 13.65 -1.75 -16.96
N ASN A 228 12.34 -1.72 -17.08
CA ASN A 228 11.61 -1.28 -18.27
C ASN A 228 11.00 0.12 -18.09
N LEU A 229 11.19 0.74 -16.94
CA LEU A 229 10.72 2.09 -16.61
C LEU A 229 11.84 3.12 -16.74
N ALA A 230 11.49 4.35 -17.10
CA ALA A 230 12.47 5.42 -17.19
C ALA A 230 13.12 5.69 -15.81
N PRO A 231 14.45 5.77 -15.70
CA PRO A 231 15.12 6.03 -14.41
C PRO A 231 14.64 7.31 -13.72
N ALA A 232 14.34 8.36 -14.50
CA ALA A 232 13.80 9.61 -13.96
C ALA A 232 12.41 9.45 -13.33
N PHE A 233 11.56 8.58 -13.89
CA PHE A 233 10.26 8.23 -13.33
C PHE A 233 10.43 7.48 -11.99
N LEU A 234 11.29 6.46 -11.97
CA LEU A 234 11.59 5.71 -10.75
C LEU A 234 12.15 6.61 -9.66
N GLY A 235 13.19 7.40 -9.96
CA GLY A 235 13.78 8.32 -8.99
C GLY A 235 12.75 9.28 -8.40
N LYS A 236 11.93 9.91 -9.25
CA LYS A 236 10.89 10.85 -8.79
C LYS A 236 9.82 10.18 -7.91
N ILE A 237 9.35 8.98 -8.31
CA ILE A 237 8.31 8.26 -7.56
C ILE A 237 8.86 7.73 -6.24
N LEU A 238 10.05 7.12 -6.23
CA LEU A 238 10.64 6.58 -5.03
C LEU A 238 10.92 7.69 -4.01
N THR A 239 11.60 8.76 -4.43
CA THR A 239 11.93 9.87 -3.52
C THR A 239 10.69 10.52 -2.90
N LYS A 240 9.58 10.60 -3.65
CA LYS A 240 8.39 11.34 -3.21
C LYS A 240 7.39 10.47 -2.43
N TYR A 241 7.30 9.19 -2.77
CA TYR A 241 6.16 8.36 -2.31
C TYR A 241 6.59 7.11 -1.54
N GLU A 242 7.88 6.74 -1.52
CA GLU A 242 8.34 5.57 -0.77
C GLU A 242 7.98 5.70 0.71
N GLY A 243 7.39 4.64 1.28
CA GLY A 243 6.91 4.61 2.65
C GLY A 243 5.58 5.32 2.93
N THR A 244 5.14 6.25 2.08
CA THR A 244 3.84 6.91 2.27
C THR A 244 2.68 5.97 1.91
N ARG A 245 1.46 6.25 2.41
CA ARG A 245 0.23 5.54 2.00
C ARG A 245 0.08 5.47 0.49
N LEU A 246 0.25 6.61 -0.19
CA LEU A 246 0.12 6.67 -1.65
C LEU A 246 1.17 5.80 -2.34
N GLY A 247 2.41 5.78 -1.85
CA GLY A 247 3.46 4.91 -2.36
C GLY A 247 3.16 3.44 -2.11
N ARG A 248 2.70 3.07 -0.94
CA ARG A 248 2.28 1.69 -0.63
C ARG A 248 1.16 1.23 -1.55
N GLN A 249 0.17 2.06 -1.81
CA GLN A 249 -0.94 1.77 -2.72
C GLN A 249 -0.49 1.74 -4.19
N GLU A 250 0.20 2.78 -4.67
CA GLU A 250 0.52 2.97 -6.08
C GLU A 250 1.79 2.21 -6.54
N ILE A 251 2.76 1.99 -5.63
CA ILE A 251 4.03 1.30 -5.93
C ILE A 251 3.96 -0.17 -5.53
N SER A 252 3.58 -0.46 -4.28
CA SER A 252 3.59 -1.81 -3.70
C SER A 252 2.27 -2.56 -3.89
N ALA A 253 1.25 -1.90 -4.43
CA ALA A 253 -0.09 -2.46 -4.65
C ALA A 253 -0.76 -2.97 -3.35
N GLU A 254 -0.55 -2.28 -2.25
CA GLU A 254 -1.19 -2.60 -0.97
C GLU A 254 -2.63 -2.05 -0.94
N MET A 255 -3.55 -2.82 -0.38
CA MET A 255 -4.92 -2.37 -0.11
C MET A 255 -4.94 -1.76 1.29
N LEU A 256 -4.87 -0.45 1.38
CA LEU A 256 -4.85 0.27 2.65
C LEU A 256 -6.23 0.84 2.95
N GLU A 257 -6.83 0.38 4.04
CA GLU A 257 -8.12 0.86 4.53
C GLU A 257 -7.91 1.74 5.76
N ASP A 258 -8.69 2.82 5.90
CA ASP A 258 -8.80 3.52 7.16
C ASP A 258 -9.74 2.72 8.07
N ASN A 259 -9.35 2.53 9.33
CA ASN A 259 -10.24 1.98 10.36
C ASN A 259 -11.17 3.12 10.84
N PRO A 260 -12.49 3.01 10.66
CA PRO A 260 -13.41 4.07 11.09
C PRO A 260 -13.39 4.35 12.60
N GLY A 261 -12.94 3.37 13.41
CA GLY A 261 -12.79 3.52 14.86
C GLY A 261 -11.40 4.03 15.30
N ALA A 262 -10.44 4.15 14.37
CA ALA A 262 -9.11 4.60 14.72
C ALA A 262 -9.07 6.11 15.06
N LEU A 263 -8.19 6.48 16.00
CA LEU A 263 -7.97 7.88 16.36
C LEU A 263 -7.24 8.66 15.26
N TRP A 264 -6.42 8.00 14.45
CA TRP A 264 -5.69 8.61 13.33
C TRP A 264 -6.11 8.03 11.99
N THR A 265 -6.16 8.88 10.98
CA THR A 265 -6.37 8.47 9.60
C THR A 265 -5.12 8.75 8.77
N TRP A 266 -4.93 7.97 7.72
CA TRP A 266 -3.86 8.21 6.76
C TRP A 266 -3.91 9.61 6.16
N ALA A 267 -5.11 10.16 5.96
CA ALA A 267 -5.28 11.50 5.41
C ALA A 267 -4.70 12.59 6.32
N ILE A 268 -4.86 12.43 7.65
CA ILE A 268 -4.31 13.37 8.64
C ILE A 268 -2.78 13.24 8.69
N ILE A 269 -2.24 12.03 8.75
CA ILE A 269 -0.78 11.80 8.82
C ILE A 269 -0.09 12.33 7.56
N ASP A 270 -0.57 11.93 6.38
CA ASP A 270 0.04 12.35 5.09
C ASP A 270 -0.14 13.84 4.81
N GLY A 271 -1.26 14.43 5.25
CA GLY A 271 -1.52 15.87 5.12
C GLY A 271 -0.56 16.74 5.93
N ASN A 272 -0.04 16.20 7.03
CA ASN A 272 0.89 16.88 7.92
C ASN A 272 2.36 16.46 7.72
N ARG A 273 2.65 15.62 6.73
CA ARG A 273 4.01 15.14 6.44
C ARG A 273 4.87 16.24 5.86
N VAL A 274 6.14 16.28 6.28
CA VAL A 274 7.14 17.24 5.78
C VAL A 274 8.39 16.51 5.26
N GLU A 275 9.09 17.13 4.32
CA GLU A 275 10.33 16.58 3.76
C GLU A 275 11.57 16.97 4.59
N LYS A 276 11.47 18.05 5.35
CA LYS A 276 12.61 18.60 6.12
C LYS A 276 12.14 19.02 7.50
N MET A 277 12.98 18.72 8.47
CA MET A 277 12.83 19.16 9.84
C MET A 277 13.31 20.61 9.99
N PRO A 278 12.59 21.50 10.68
CA PRO A 278 13.10 22.81 11.07
C PRO A 278 14.09 22.70 12.24
N ASP A 279 14.64 23.81 12.66
CA ASP A 279 15.39 23.88 13.91
C ASP A 279 14.46 23.59 15.08
N LEU A 280 14.84 22.66 15.93
CA LEU A 280 14.04 22.23 17.09
C LEU A 280 14.54 22.90 18.37
N ALA A 281 13.58 23.29 19.21
CA ALA A 281 13.86 23.85 20.52
C ALA A 281 14.11 22.77 21.58
N GLN A 282 13.57 21.57 21.36
CA GLN A 282 13.67 20.46 22.29
C GLN A 282 13.43 19.13 21.59
N ILE A 283 14.19 18.12 21.98
CA ILE A 283 14.12 16.76 21.42
C ILE A 283 13.97 15.74 22.54
N GLY A 284 13.07 14.78 22.36
CA GLY A 284 12.85 13.67 23.28
C GLY A 284 12.87 12.31 22.63
N VAL A 285 13.25 11.30 23.38
CA VAL A 285 13.16 9.88 23.03
C VAL A 285 12.07 9.25 23.88
N GLY A 286 10.96 8.86 23.28
CA GLY A 286 9.88 8.11 23.94
C GLY A 286 10.19 6.62 23.94
N VAL A 287 10.01 5.97 25.07
CA VAL A 287 10.22 4.52 25.22
C VAL A 287 9.01 3.87 25.89
N ASP A 288 8.46 2.86 25.23
CA ASP A 288 7.45 1.94 25.78
C ASP A 288 8.08 0.55 25.91
N PRO A 289 8.60 0.19 27.09
CA PRO A 289 9.39 -1.03 27.25
C PRO A 289 8.52 -2.28 27.31
N ALA A 290 8.89 -3.33 26.53
CA ALA A 290 8.25 -4.63 26.63
C ALA A 290 8.41 -5.25 28.05
N VAL A 291 7.31 -5.73 28.62
CA VAL A 291 7.27 -6.27 30.00
C VAL A 291 7.87 -7.68 30.10
N THR A 292 7.97 -8.42 28.99
CA THR A 292 8.44 -9.80 28.96
C THR A 292 9.56 -9.99 27.95
N SER A 293 10.55 -10.84 28.29
CA SER A 293 11.74 -11.11 27.46
C SER A 293 11.69 -12.43 26.69
N ASN A 294 10.50 -13.02 26.48
CA ASN A 294 10.35 -14.31 25.79
C ASN A 294 10.32 -14.13 24.26
N ALA A 295 10.51 -15.22 23.51
CA ALA A 295 10.47 -15.22 22.04
C ALA A 295 9.17 -14.66 21.44
N ASP A 296 8.06 -14.69 22.19
CA ASP A 296 6.75 -14.14 21.86
C ASP A 296 6.47 -12.78 22.53
N SER A 297 7.51 -12.09 23.09
CA SER A 297 7.33 -10.77 23.69
C SER A 297 6.93 -9.72 22.65
N ASP A 298 6.24 -8.67 23.12
CA ASP A 298 5.98 -7.47 22.32
C ASP A 298 7.28 -6.74 21.98
N ASP A 299 7.23 -5.83 20.99
CA ASP A 299 8.34 -4.96 20.68
C ASP A 299 8.54 -3.92 21.80
N THR A 300 9.75 -3.36 21.94
CA THR A 300 9.94 -2.15 22.74
C THR A 300 9.81 -0.96 21.81
N GLY A 301 8.79 -0.13 22.01
CA GLY A 301 8.57 1.10 21.27
C GLY A 301 9.65 2.13 21.58
N ILE A 302 10.32 2.69 20.56
CA ILE A 302 11.29 3.76 20.70
C ILE A 302 11.07 4.77 19.59
N VAL A 303 10.51 5.93 19.91
CA VAL A 303 10.21 6.98 18.93
C VAL A 303 10.87 8.28 19.33
N ILE A 304 11.47 8.99 18.36
CA ILE A 304 12.14 10.26 18.57
C ILE A 304 11.31 11.38 17.93
N ALA A 305 11.04 12.38 18.73
CA ALA A 305 10.30 13.57 18.31
C ALA A 305 10.88 14.84 18.95
N GLY A 306 10.62 15.97 18.33
CA GLY A 306 11.00 17.27 18.87
C GLY A 306 9.93 18.31 18.65
N ARG A 307 10.08 19.47 19.29
CA ARG A 307 9.24 20.65 19.09
C ARG A 307 10.04 21.83 18.59
N ASP A 308 9.42 22.67 17.79
CA ASP A 308 10.00 23.94 17.34
C ASP A 308 9.82 25.08 18.34
N THR A 309 10.21 26.27 17.96
CA THR A 309 10.12 27.52 18.74
C THR A 309 8.84 28.30 18.49
N GLN A 310 7.93 27.82 17.66
CA GLN A 310 6.68 28.52 17.34
C GLN A 310 5.74 28.62 18.55
N ASN A 311 4.79 29.52 18.50
CA ASN A 311 3.75 29.66 19.51
C ASN A 311 2.37 29.79 18.82
N PRO A 312 1.50 28.78 18.87
CA PRO A 312 1.72 27.47 19.52
C PRO A 312 2.79 26.65 18.78
N PRO A 313 3.54 25.77 19.47
CA PRO A 313 4.60 24.98 18.86
C PRO A 313 4.05 23.89 17.98
N HIS A 314 4.85 23.51 16.99
CA HIS A 314 4.67 22.31 16.19
C HIS A 314 5.64 21.22 16.65
N PHE A 315 5.23 19.97 16.45
CA PHE A 315 5.99 18.79 16.86
C PHE A 315 6.38 18.00 15.61
N TYR A 316 7.57 17.42 15.65
CA TYR A 316 8.14 16.71 14.51
C TYR A 316 8.59 15.32 14.94
N VAL A 317 8.03 14.28 14.35
CA VAL A 317 8.45 12.89 14.53
C VAL A 317 9.45 12.59 13.43
N PHE A 318 10.66 12.16 13.79
CA PHE A 318 11.73 12.04 12.80
C PHE A 318 12.60 10.78 12.92
N ASP A 319 12.34 9.90 13.92
CA ASP A 319 12.94 8.57 13.94
C ASP A 319 12.06 7.56 14.68
N ASP A 320 12.10 6.28 14.24
CA ASP A 320 11.46 5.13 14.88
C ASP A 320 12.51 4.01 15.00
N LEU A 321 13.03 3.83 16.20
CA LEU A 321 14.07 2.87 16.56
C LEU A 321 13.52 1.64 17.26
N THR A 322 12.21 1.41 17.16
CA THR A 322 11.51 0.29 17.79
C THR A 322 12.13 -1.04 17.39
N LEU A 323 12.35 -1.89 18.35
CA LEU A 323 12.94 -3.20 18.11
C LEU A 323 12.45 -4.25 19.11
N LYS A 324 12.62 -5.50 18.71
CA LYS A 324 12.47 -6.66 19.60
C LYS A 324 13.82 -7.04 20.16
N GLY A 325 13.94 -7.06 21.48
CA GLY A 325 15.24 -7.37 22.09
C GLY A 325 15.23 -7.51 23.61
N SER A 326 16.38 -7.89 24.15
CA SER A 326 16.58 -7.92 25.61
C SER A 326 16.58 -6.50 26.21
N PRO A 327 16.38 -6.37 27.53
CA PRO A 327 16.44 -5.06 28.20
C PRO A 327 17.71 -4.27 27.86
N LEU A 328 18.86 -4.91 27.80
CA LEU A 328 20.10 -4.23 27.44
C LEU A 328 20.12 -3.80 25.97
N THR A 329 19.48 -4.57 25.09
CA THR A 329 19.47 -4.28 23.63
C THR A 329 18.62 -3.04 23.35
N TRP A 330 17.40 -2.97 23.84
CA TRP A 330 16.55 -1.78 23.60
C TRP A 330 17.04 -0.54 24.33
N ALA A 331 17.63 -0.70 25.55
CA ALA A 331 18.23 0.42 26.25
C ALA A 331 19.43 0.99 25.51
N ALA A 332 20.29 0.13 24.95
CA ALA A 332 21.40 0.57 24.12
C ALA A 332 20.91 1.34 22.86
N GLU A 333 19.81 0.90 22.26
CA GLU A 333 19.25 1.57 21.10
C GLU A 333 18.61 2.92 21.46
N ALA A 334 17.89 3.00 22.58
CA ALA A 334 17.33 4.26 23.11
C ALA A 334 18.44 5.28 23.43
N VAL A 335 19.53 4.83 24.07
CA VAL A 335 20.70 5.68 24.37
C VAL A 335 21.44 6.07 23.07
N ARG A 336 21.54 5.18 22.11
CA ARG A 336 22.08 5.49 20.77
C ARG A 336 21.29 6.61 20.10
N GLY A 337 19.95 6.50 20.08
CA GLY A 337 19.08 7.53 19.55
C GLY A 337 19.21 8.86 20.28
N TYR A 338 19.27 8.81 21.61
CA TYR A 338 19.48 9.98 22.47
C TYR A 338 20.76 10.72 22.11
N ASN A 339 21.88 10.01 21.97
CA ASN A 339 23.18 10.62 21.63
C ASN A 339 23.24 11.06 20.16
N LEU A 340 22.68 10.28 19.22
CA LEU A 340 22.73 10.58 17.78
C LEU A 340 21.96 11.86 17.43
N HIS A 341 20.84 12.10 18.10
CA HIS A 341 19.96 13.23 17.84
C HIS A 341 20.16 14.38 18.86
N GLU A 342 21.17 14.28 19.71
CA GLU A 342 21.43 15.27 20.79
C GLU A 342 20.18 15.57 21.60
N ALA A 343 19.41 14.50 21.94
CA ALA A 343 18.12 14.66 22.62
C ALA A 343 18.29 15.18 24.06
N ASP A 344 17.31 15.94 24.52
CA ASP A 344 17.32 16.53 25.87
C ASP A 344 16.94 15.50 26.93
N ARG A 345 16.11 14.50 26.56
CA ARG A 345 15.59 13.53 27.54
C ARG A 345 15.12 12.23 26.93
N ILE A 346 15.33 11.11 27.66
CA ILE A 346 14.62 9.86 27.46
C ILE A 346 13.41 9.84 28.39
N VAL A 347 12.23 9.61 27.84
CA VAL A 347 10.93 9.54 28.54
C VAL A 347 10.38 8.14 28.42
N ALA A 348 10.27 7.41 29.54
CA ALA A 348 9.84 6.02 29.51
C ALA A 348 8.66 5.73 30.45
N GLU A 349 7.76 4.83 29.99
CA GLU A 349 6.68 4.30 30.83
C GLU A 349 7.22 3.35 31.90
N VAL A 350 6.69 3.48 33.14
CA VAL A 350 7.19 2.75 34.31
C VAL A 350 6.10 2.04 35.11
N ASN A 351 4.94 1.71 34.52
CA ASN A 351 3.84 1.07 35.27
C ASN A 351 4.15 -0.34 35.78
N ASN A 352 4.99 -1.10 35.07
CA ASN A 352 5.36 -2.45 35.42
C ASN A 352 6.89 -2.57 35.51
N GLY A 353 7.47 -2.20 36.64
CA GLY A 353 8.93 -2.34 36.88
C GLY A 353 9.72 -1.02 36.75
N GLY A 354 9.15 0.08 37.19
CA GLY A 354 9.66 1.46 37.05
C GLY A 354 11.15 1.67 37.31
N ASP A 355 11.64 1.20 38.46
CA ASP A 355 13.06 1.31 38.83
C ASP A 355 13.97 0.48 37.89
N LEU A 356 13.42 -0.57 37.26
CA LEU A 356 14.18 -1.43 36.33
C LEU A 356 14.48 -0.72 35.02
N VAL A 357 13.53 0.01 34.45
CA VAL A 357 13.69 0.72 33.16
C VAL A 357 14.80 1.77 33.28
N GLU A 358 14.73 2.62 34.30
CA GLU A 358 15.77 3.60 34.58
C GLU A 358 17.13 2.93 34.85
N THR A 359 17.15 1.88 35.64
CA THR A 359 18.38 1.13 35.96
C THR A 359 19.04 0.57 34.72
N VAL A 360 18.29 0.01 33.79
CA VAL A 360 18.82 -0.57 32.54
C VAL A 360 19.34 0.52 31.62
N ILE A 361 18.62 1.64 31.44
CA ILE A 361 19.08 2.79 30.64
C ILE A 361 20.37 3.38 31.23
N ARG A 362 20.40 3.66 32.55
CA ARG A 362 21.61 4.18 33.23
C ARG A 362 22.74 3.18 33.30
N GLY A 363 22.45 1.90 33.18
CA GLY A 363 23.46 0.85 33.03
C GLY A 363 24.21 0.93 31.70
N VAL A 364 23.60 1.51 30.68
CA VAL A 364 24.25 1.79 29.38
C VAL A 364 25.01 3.13 29.43
N ASP A 365 24.35 4.20 29.91
CA ASP A 365 24.99 5.51 30.11
C ASP A 365 24.38 6.21 31.34
N VAL A 366 25.19 6.41 32.36
CA VAL A 366 24.79 7.04 33.64
C VAL A 366 24.43 8.53 33.47
N ASN A 367 24.91 9.19 32.43
CA ASN A 367 24.74 10.64 32.21
C ASN A 367 23.46 10.98 31.44
N VAL A 368 22.71 9.98 30.94
CA VAL A 368 21.47 10.23 30.23
C VAL A 368 20.46 10.97 31.09
N SER A 369 19.88 12.05 30.54
CA SER A 369 18.74 12.72 31.16
C SER A 369 17.51 11.84 30.99
N TYR A 370 16.89 11.42 32.11
CA TYR A 370 15.78 10.48 32.13
C TYR A 370 14.57 11.05 32.85
N ALA A 371 13.37 10.76 32.35
CA ALA A 371 12.12 11.02 33.02
C ALA A 371 11.22 9.80 32.99
N SER A 372 10.69 9.40 34.11
CA SER A 372 9.66 8.38 34.20
C SER A 372 8.27 8.99 34.02
N VAL A 373 7.42 8.28 33.27
CA VAL A 373 5.99 8.62 33.14
C VAL A 373 5.14 7.45 33.63
N HIS A 374 4.05 7.77 34.32
CA HIS A 374 3.13 6.78 34.85
C HIS A 374 1.82 6.80 34.09
N ALA A 375 1.39 5.65 33.56
CA ALA A 375 0.08 5.50 32.96
C ALA A 375 -1.02 5.48 34.03
N THR A 376 -1.53 6.62 34.39
CA THR A 376 -2.66 6.72 35.33
C THR A 376 -4.02 6.51 34.66
N ARG A 377 -4.09 6.46 33.35
CA ARG A 377 -5.33 6.36 32.55
C ARG A 377 -5.14 5.37 31.42
N GLY A 378 -6.25 4.82 30.89
CA GLY A 378 -6.21 3.87 29.75
C GLY A 378 -5.56 4.48 28.48
N LYS A 379 -5.03 3.63 27.60
CA LYS A 379 -4.33 4.02 26.36
C LYS A 379 -5.12 5.01 25.50
N ALA A 380 -6.42 4.79 25.32
CA ALA A 380 -7.31 5.67 24.56
C ALA A 380 -7.28 7.13 25.09
N ILE A 381 -7.46 7.31 26.39
CA ILE A 381 -7.54 8.62 27.02
C ILE A 381 -6.21 9.40 26.91
N ARG A 382 -5.09 8.69 26.81
CA ARG A 382 -3.75 9.31 26.61
C ARG A 382 -3.51 9.67 25.16
N ALA A 383 -4.01 8.85 24.24
CA ALA A 383 -3.82 9.02 22.80
C ALA A 383 -4.71 10.13 22.21
N GLU A 384 -5.94 10.34 22.74
CA GLU A 384 -6.88 11.35 22.24
C GLU A 384 -6.31 12.78 22.16
N PRO A 385 -5.60 13.32 23.19
CA PRO A 385 -5.02 14.66 23.09
C PRO A 385 -3.95 14.77 22.01
N ILE A 386 -3.20 13.70 21.79
CA ILE A 386 -2.17 13.67 20.75
C ILE A 386 -2.83 13.60 19.37
N ALA A 387 -3.89 12.81 19.20
CA ALA A 387 -4.68 12.77 17.98
C ALA A 387 -5.25 14.17 17.62
N ALA A 388 -5.74 14.91 18.63
CA ALA A 388 -6.21 16.27 18.44
C ALA A 388 -5.12 17.24 17.96
N LEU A 389 -3.85 17.05 18.36
CA LEU A 389 -2.72 17.84 17.82
C LEU A 389 -2.48 17.52 16.33
N TYR A 390 -2.64 16.28 15.90
CA TYR A 390 -2.59 15.91 14.49
C TYR A 390 -3.73 16.54 13.68
N GLU A 391 -4.96 16.53 14.20
CA GLU A 391 -6.12 17.18 13.58
C GLU A 391 -5.93 18.70 13.43
N GLN A 392 -5.24 19.33 14.38
CA GLN A 392 -4.87 20.74 14.33
C GLN A 392 -3.72 21.05 13.37
N GLY A 393 -3.13 20.04 12.72
CA GLY A 393 -1.97 20.22 11.83
C GLY A 393 -0.68 20.58 12.57
N ARG A 394 -0.56 20.23 13.84
CA ARG A 394 0.57 20.60 14.71
C ARG A 394 1.59 19.49 14.91
N VAL A 395 1.32 18.27 14.47
CA VAL A 395 2.29 17.17 14.51
C VAL A 395 2.63 16.76 13.09
N HIS A 396 3.90 16.72 12.80
CA HIS A 396 4.46 16.45 11.48
C HIS A 396 5.34 15.20 11.51
N HIS A 397 5.20 14.33 10.52
CA HIS A 397 6.16 13.26 10.27
C HIS A 397 7.21 13.74 9.27
N VAL A 398 8.49 13.65 9.63
CA VAL A 398 9.62 13.97 8.73
C VAL A 398 9.98 12.71 7.95
N GLY A 399 9.37 12.53 6.78
CA GLY A 399 9.43 11.29 6.04
C GLY A 399 8.30 10.32 6.41
N ALA A 400 8.48 9.02 6.21
CA ALA A 400 7.48 7.99 6.42
C ALA A 400 7.97 6.92 7.39
N PHE A 401 7.11 6.56 8.37
CA PHE A 401 7.38 5.57 9.41
C PHE A 401 6.31 4.47 9.31
N LYS A 402 6.51 3.53 8.39
CA LYS A 402 5.50 2.55 7.98
C LYS A 402 4.86 1.82 9.16
N GLU A 403 5.68 1.21 10.01
CA GLU A 403 5.21 0.37 11.11
C GLU A 403 4.51 1.20 12.19
N LEU A 404 5.01 2.38 12.52
CA LEU A 404 4.38 3.33 13.44
C LEU A 404 3.04 3.82 12.91
N GLU A 405 2.99 4.24 11.64
CA GLU A 405 1.79 4.76 11.00
C GLU A 405 0.71 3.68 10.82
N ASP A 406 1.11 2.43 10.60
CA ASP A 406 0.21 1.27 10.60
C ASP A 406 -0.41 1.02 11.98
N GLU A 407 0.37 1.09 13.06
CA GLU A 407 -0.15 0.98 14.42
C GLU A 407 -1.14 2.11 14.73
N MET A 408 -0.79 3.37 14.43
CA MET A 408 -1.64 4.54 14.66
C MET A 408 -2.99 4.43 13.94
N THR A 409 -2.96 4.08 12.64
CA THR A 409 -4.17 4.02 11.80
C THR A 409 -5.01 2.76 12.01
N SER A 410 -4.48 1.74 12.67
CA SER A 410 -5.21 0.55 13.07
C SER A 410 -5.71 0.57 14.50
N PHE A 411 -5.19 1.46 15.35
CA PHE A 411 -5.56 1.55 16.78
C PHE A 411 -6.99 2.06 16.96
N ASP A 412 -7.89 1.16 17.33
CA ASP A 412 -9.27 1.44 17.68
C ASP A 412 -9.43 1.32 19.21
N PRO A 413 -9.71 2.42 19.92
CA PRO A 413 -9.90 2.41 21.38
C PRO A 413 -11.02 1.48 21.86
N ALA A 414 -12.00 1.20 21.02
CA ALA A 414 -13.15 0.36 21.36
C ALA A 414 -12.90 -1.14 21.18
N VAL A 415 -11.81 -1.52 20.48
CA VAL A 415 -11.52 -2.91 20.13
C VAL A 415 -10.27 -3.39 20.85
N PRO A 416 -10.35 -4.44 21.70
CA PRO A 416 -9.16 -5.06 22.27
C PRO A 416 -8.26 -5.61 21.18
N GLY A 417 -6.98 -5.25 21.18
CA GLY A 417 -6.01 -5.68 20.20
C GLY A 417 -4.61 -5.87 20.78
N LYS A 418 -3.63 -6.14 19.90
CA LYS A 418 -2.21 -6.15 20.27
C LYS A 418 -1.81 -4.76 20.79
N SER A 419 -0.86 -4.72 21.72
CA SER A 419 -0.28 -3.46 22.20
C SER A 419 0.36 -2.69 21.03
N PRO A 420 0.01 -1.42 20.80
CA PRO A 420 0.65 -0.60 19.80
C PRO A 420 1.88 0.09 20.39
N ASP A 421 2.97 -0.66 20.53
CA ASP A 421 4.15 -0.26 21.27
C ASP A 421 4.84 1.00 20.71
N ARG A 422 4.89 1.14 19.39
CA ARG A 422 5.40 2.35 18.71
C ARG A 422 4.52 3.57 18.96
N MET A 423 3.20 3.37 18.81
CA MET A 423 2.23 4.44 19.07
C MET A 423 2.27 4.89 20.54
N ASP A 424 2.39 3.95 21.48
CA ASP A 424 2.49 4.31 22.90
C ASP A 424 3.79 5.11 23.17
N ALA A 425 4.94 4.73 22.60
CA ALA A 425 6.18 5.50 22.70
C ALA A 425 6.04 6.92 22.09
N LEU A 426 5.38 7.03 20.94
CA LEU A 426 5.05 8.33 20.32
C LEU A 426 4.20 9.18 21.24
N VAL A 427 3.13 8.62 21.83
CA VAL A 427 2.24 9.32 22.74
C VAL A 427 2.99 9.83 23.96
N TRP A 428 3.93 9.06 24.50
CA TRP A 428 4.73 9.47 25.66
C TRP A 428 5.63 10.65 25.34
N VAL A 429 6.40 10.60 24.25
CA VAL A 429 7.31 11.70 23.91
C VAL A 429 6.55 12.98 23.55
N LEU A 430 5.46 12.89 22.80
CA LEU A 430 4.66 14.06 22.45
C LEU A 430 3.94 14.65 23.66
N THR A 431 3.48 13.81 24.59
CA THR A 431 2.92 14.27 25.88
C THR A 431 3.95 15.03 26.69
N TRP A 432 5.18 14.52 26.79
CA TRP A 432 6.25 15.22 27.48
C TRP A 432 6.60 16.55 26.81
N LEU A 433 6.83 16.58 25.50
CA LEU A 433 7.13 17.79 24.73
C LEU A 433 6.04 18.88 24.85
N SER A 434 4.78 18.45 24.96
CA SER A 434 3.64 19.36 25.12
C SER A 434 3.43 19.83 26.55
N SER A 435 3.82 19.06 27.58
CA SER A 435 3.63 19.38 29.00
C SER A 435 4.62 20.43 29.56
N GLU A 436 5.79 20.56 28.95
CA GLU A 436 6.78 21.58 29.32
C GLU A 436 6.44 23.00 28.79
N MET A 437 5.33 23.11 28.07
CA MET A 437 4.72 24.39 27.72
C MET A 437 3.79 24.83 28.85
N ASP A 438 4.23 25.67 29.75
CA ASP A 438 3.43 26.27 30.83
C ASP A 438 2.43 25.30 31.48
N GLY A 439 2.61 24.93 32.73
CA GLY A 439 1.87 23.92 33.49
C GLY A 439 0.33 24.03 33.52
N SER A 440 -0.29 24.69 32.56
CA SER A 440 -1.74 24.90 32.45
C SER A 440 -2.40 24.26 31.26
N GLY A 441 -1.74 24.16 30.10
CA GLY A 441 -2.45 23.85 28.83
C GLY A 441 -3.01 22.42 28.70
N ILE A 442 -2.23 21.39 29.03
CA ILE A 442 -2.72 20.00 29.02
C ILE A 442 -3.62 19.70 30.21
N PHE A 443 -3.33 20.27 31.39
CA PHE A 443 -4.23 20.17 32.54
C PHE A 443 -5.56 20.89 32.28
N GLU A 444 -5.53 22.01 31.56
CA GLU A 444 -6.73 22.73 31.14
C GLU A 444 -7.56 21.93 30.17
N PHE A 445 -6.94 21.28 29.15
CA PHE A 445 -7.60 20.40 28.22
C PHE A 445 -8.23 19.18 28.93
N TYR A 446 -7.49 18.51 29.83
CA TYR A 446 -8.05 17.41 30.61
C TYR A 446 -9.17 17.85 31.55
N ARG A 447 -9.11 19.06 32.06
CA ARG A 447 -10.18 19.62 32.87
C ARG A 447 -11.43 19.88 32.03
N GLN A 448 -11.28 20.50 30.89
CA GLN A 448 -12.39 20.78 29.96
C GLN A 448 -13.05 19.51 29.45
N GLU A 449 -12.26 18.50 29.08
CA GLU A 449 -12.79 17.22 28.61
C GLU A 449 -13.43 16.40 29.74
N ALA A 450 -12.89 16.44 30.96
CA ALA A 450 -13.53 15.85 32.12
C ALA A 450 -14.87 16.55 32.47
N GLU A 451 -14.95 17.86 32.28
CA GLU A 451 -16.19 18.62 32.44
C GLU A 451 -17.20 18.30 31.35
N ARG A 452 -16.75 18.15 30.10
CA ARG A 452 -17.58 17.73 28.96
C ARG A 452 -18.17 16.33 29.18
N LEU A 453 -17.32 15.35 29.57
CA LEU A 453 -17.77 13.99 29.87
C LEU A 453 -18.72 13.92 31.08
N ARG A 454 -18.54 14.79 32.07
CA ARG A 454 -19.50 14.91 33.17
C ARG A 454 -20.85 15.44 32.72
N LYS A 455 -20.88 16.48 31.88
CA LYS A 455 -22.10 17.03 31.30
C LYS A 455 -22.83 15.98 30.43
N LEU A 456 -22.12 15.24 29.59
CA LEU A 456 -22.70 14.16 28.77
C LEU A 456 -23.28 13.02 29.62
N LYS A 457 -22.67 12.69 30.77
CA LYS A 457 -23.21 11.73 31.74
C LYS A 457 -24.44 12.24 32.50
N GLU A 458 -24.50 13.53 32.76
CA GLU A 458 -25.64 14.17 33.41
C GLU A 458 -26.83 14.32 32.43
N GLU A 459 -26.56 14.62 31.15
CA GLU A 459 -27.56 14.70 30.07
C GLU A 459 -28.10 13.34 29.64
N GLY A 460 -27.32 12.25 29.73
CA GLY A 460 -27.73 10.88 29.44
C GLY A 460 -28.52 10.17 30.54
N LYS A 461 -28.91 10.87 31.61
CA LYS A 461 -29.74 10.39 32.72
C LYS A 461 -31.11 11.06 32.79
N GLY A 462 -31.56 11.66 31.69
CA GLY A 462 -32.92 12.16 31.53
C GLY A 462 -33.81 11.18 30.76
#